data_05b3bf327fd2743ebadfd4ee738499f7
#
_entry.id   05b3bf327fd2743ebadfd4ee738499f7
#
_cell.length_a   1.000
_cell.length_b   1.000
_cell.length_c   1.000
_cell.angle_alpha   90.00
_cell.angle_beta   90.00
_cell.angle_gamma   90.00
#
_symmetry.space_group_name_H-M   'P 1'
#
loop_
_entity.id
_entity.type
_entity.pdbx_description
1 polymer ?
#
loop_
_entity_poly.entity_id
_entity_poly.type
_entity_poly.pdbx_seq_one_letter_code
_entity_poly.pdbx_strand_id
1 'polypeptide(L)'
;EMCIRDSMLNWLGFFANKMDVSPEKIKMLNICGRQKNVVPTIDTHKRVLIYTDASHEDLFYTLWEAGFGEYDIWIGEGTEPGSELTNAKLKNVINKKISEPTVIFIVNEKTRESVRYGMKNDLFTKGSVHYVCNEIRAVIMSILGVDTHDTILALMAESIVIEAAITASEGQIIAVEPDSGSRRSMEENVEKFGVHNVQIIPDMSEESLSKIPVPRLAFIVANHYLESDIERLLAINPQMQFVIYTLDLGILAETKLIFCLLYTSPSP
;
A
#
# COMPACT_ATOMS: atom_id res chain seq x y z
N GLU A 1 19.80 -12.42 11.18
CA GLU A 1 19.10 -11.11 11.37
C GLU A 1 20.03 -10.00 11.86
N MET A 2 20.94 -10.25 12.82
CA MET A 2 21.89 -9.25 13.34
C MET A 2 22.81 -8.70 12.24
N CYS A 3 23.37 -9.56 11.40
CA CYS A 3 24.27 -9.18 10.31
C CYS A 3 23.62 -8.26 9.26
N ILE A 4 22.37 -8.50 8.88
CA ILE A 4 21.64 -7.66 7.90
C ILE A 4 21.37 -6.26 8.46
N ARG A 5 21.05 -6.16 9.75
CA ARG A 5 20.77 -4.88 10.41
C ARG A 5 22.03 -3.99 10.49
N ASP A 6 23.14 -4.57 10.83
CA ASP A 6 24.42 -3.83 10.91
C ASP A 6 24.88 -3.38 9.52
N SER A 7 24.71 -4.24 8.50
CA SER A 7 25.00 -3.90 7.11
C SER A 7 24.17 -2.72 6.61
N MET A 8 22.86 -2.69 6.93
CA MET A 8 22.01 -1.57 6.55
C MET A 8 22.45 -0.25 7.18
N LEU A 9 22.87 -0.26 8.44
CA LEU A 9 23.35 0.93 9.14
C LEU A 9 24.68 1.42 8.56
N ASN A 10 25.60 0.52 8.21
CA ASN A 10 26.85 0.86 7.56
C ASN A 10 26.62 1.53 6.20
N TRP A 11 25.74 0.98 5.38
CA TRP A 11 25.35 1.57 4.11
C TRP A 11 24.61 2.90 4.27
N LEU A 12 23.74 3.03 5.27
CA LEU A 12 23.08 4.30 5.57
C LEU A 12 24.11 5.40 5.91
N GLY A 13 25.03 5.10 6.82
CA GLY A 13 26.11 6.03 7.18
C GLY A 13 26.98 6.42 5.98
N PHE A 14 27.33 5.45 5.15
CA PHE A 14 28.09 5.68 3.92
C PHE A 14 27.37 6.64 2.96
N PHE A 15 26.08 6.39 2.65
CA PHE A 15 25.34 7.26 1.74
C PHE A 15 25.01 8.62 2.35
N ALA A 16 24.73 8.70 3.64
CA ALA A 16 24.54 9.98 4.33
C ALA A 16 25.77 10.88 4.19
N ASN A 17 26.97 10.33 4.42
CA ASN A 17 28.22 11.05 4.22
C ASN A 17 28.49 11.39 2.75
N LYS A 18 28.30 10.42 1.84
CA LYS A 18 28.53 10.62 0.39
C LYS A 18 27.66 11.70 -0.21
N MET A 19 26.41 11.81 0.25
CA MET A 19 25.42 12.77 -0.25
C MET A 19 25.36 14.06 0.57
N ASP A 20 26.16 14.18 1.61
CA ASP A 20 26.14 15.31 2.57
C ASP A 20 24.72 15.59 3.09
N VAL A 21 24.07 14.56 3.59
CA VAL A 21 22.70 14.65 4.13
C VAL A 21 22.58 13.94 5.47
N SER A 22 21.67 14.42 6.33
CA SER A 22 21.33 13.72 7.57
C SER A 22 20.73 12.35 7.27
N PRO A 23 21.11 11.27 7.97
CA PRO A 23 20.56 9.93 7.81
C PRO A 23 19.03 9.88 7.90
N GLU A 24 18.41 10.71 8.72
CA GLU A 24 16.96 10.83 8.89
C GLU A 24 16.21 11.28 7.62
N LYS A 25 16.94 11.90 6.65
CA LYS A 25 16.40 12.31 5.35
C LYS A 25 16.48 11.20 4.29
N ILE A 26 16.92 10.01 4.69
CA ILE A 26 17.00 8.82 3.83
C ILE A 26 15.97 7.81 4.32
N LYS A 27 15.01 7.48 3.47
CA LYS A 27 14.06 6.39 3.75
C LYS A 27 14.74 5.05 3.52
N MET A 28 14.83 4.23 4.55
CA MET A 28 15.35 2.86 4.43
C MET A 28 14.23 1.87 4.14
N LEU A 29 14.50 0.92 3.25
CA LEU A 29 13.60 -0.15 2.88
C LEU A 29 14.36 -1.47 2.78
N ASN A 30 14.09 -2.41 3.68
CA ASN A 30 14.61 -3.76 3.61
C ASN A 30 13.56 -4.68 2.98
N ILE A 31 13.90 -5.29 1.84
CA ILE A 31 13.04 -6.21 1.08
C ILE A 31 13.66 -7.61 0.96
N CYS A 32 14.77 -7.91 1.64
CA CYS A 32 15.36 -9.26 1.61
C CYS A 32 14.36 -10.32 2.06
N GLY A 33 14.03 -11.24 1.17
CA GLY A 33 13.10 -12.34 1.43
C GLY A 33 11.65 -11.92 1.70
N ARG A 34 11.25 -10.67 1.40
CA ARG A 34 9.88 -10.18 1.64
C ARG A 34 9.46 -9.12 0.62
N GLN A 35 8.17 -9.07 0.34
CA GLN A 35 7.58 -8.04 -0.53
C GLN A 35 7.24 -6.78 0.28
N LYS A 36 7.55 -5.61 -0.28
CA LYS A 36 7.15 -4.29 0.24
C LYS A 36 6.80 -3.34 -0.89
N ASN A 37 6.11 -2.28 -0.57
CA ASN A 37 5.69 -1.24 -1.52
C ASN A 37 6.89 -0.36 -1.96
N VAL A 38 7.79 -0.91 -2.78
CA VAL A 38 9.02 -0.23 -3.23
C VAL A 38 8.68 0.97 -4.11
N VAL A 39 7.82 0.77 -5.11
CA VAL A 39 7.42 1.82 -6.08
C VAL A 39 6.79 3.03 -5.38
N PRO A 40 5.75 2.87 -4.53
CA PRO A 40 5.19 4.00 -3.79
C PRO A 40 6.20 4.68 -2.86
N THR A 41 7.13 3.93 -2.27
CA THR A 41 8.16 4.49 -1.40
C THR A 41 9.11 5.40 -2.18
N ILE A 42 9.56 4.99 -3.37
CA ILE A 42 10.43 5.81 -4.22
C ILE A 42 9.67 7.06 -4.70
N ASP A 43 8.40 6.91 -5.08
CA ASP A 43 7.58 7.99 -5.60
C ASP A 43 7.35 9.12 -4.56
N THR A 44 7.30 8.75 -3.28
CA THR A 44 6.98 9.66 -2.18
C THR A 44 8.19 10.19 -1.40
N HIS A 45 9.38 9.66 -1.62
CA HIS A 45 10.58 10.05 -0.87
C HIS A 45 11.72 10.48 -1.81
N LYS A 46 12.37 11.60 -1.45
CA LYS A 46 13.49 12.15 -2.23
C LYS A 46 14.70 11.21 -2.28
N ARG A 47 14.96 10.46 -1.20
CA ARG A 47 16.09 9.56 -1.09
C ARG A 47 15.65 8.25 -0.46
N VAL A 48 15.86 7.16 -1.18
CA VAL A 48 15.50 5.83 -0.73
C VAL A 48 16.71 4.92 -0.79
N LEU A 49 17.01 4.25 0.33
CA LEU A 49 18.02 3.21 0.45
C LEU A 49 17.31 1.86 0.53
N ILE A 50 17.43 1.06 -0.51
CA ILE A 50 16.83 -0.26 -0.60
C ILE A 50 17.91 -1.31 -0.34
N TYR A 51 17.63 -2.21 0.61
CA TYR A 51 18.43 -3.40 0.84
C TYR A 51 17.68 -4.61 0.31
N THR A 52 18.27 -5.34 -0.64
CA THR A 52 17.64 -6.43 -1.40
C THR A 52 18.59 -7.63 -1.55
N ASP A 53 18.06 -8.74 -2.04
CA ASP A 53 18.79 -9.98 -2.32
C ASP A 53 18.21 -10.69 -3.57
N ALA A 54 18.68 -11.90 -3.85
CA ALA A 54 18.25 -12.70 -4.98
C ALA A 54 16.73 -13.00 -5.04
N SER A 55 15.97 -12.75 -3.97
CA SER A 55 14.51 -12.89 -4.00
C SER A 55 13.81 -11.84 -4.89
N HIS A 56 14.55 -10.79 -5.29
CA HIS A 56 14.11 -9.71 -6.15
C HIS A 56 15.06 -9.53 -7.35
N GLU A 57 15.37 -10.63 -8.04
CA GLU A 57 16.38 -10.62 -9.12
C GLU A 57 16.10 -9.61 -10.25
N ASP A 58 14.81 -9.34 -10.56
CA ASP A 58 14.36 -8.45 -11.63
C ASP A 58 13.94 -7.05 -11.13
N LEU A 59 14.36 -6.64 -9.93
CA LEU A 59 13.93 -5.37 -9.33
C LEU A 59 14.22 -4.14 -10.24
N PHE A 60 15.36 -4.11 -10.93
CA PHE A 60 15.67 -2.99 -11.83
C PHE A 60 14.69 -2.88 -12.99
N TYR A 61 14.24 -4.01 -13.54
CA TYR A 61 13.24 -4.04 -14.60
C TYR A 61 11.87 -3.56 -14.05
N THR A 62 11.46 -4.04 -12.89
CA THR A 62 10.21 -3.60 -12.22
C THR A 62 10.19 -2.10 -11.96
N LEU A 63 11.31 -1.53 -11.51
CA LEU A 63 11.43 -0.09 -11.28
C LEU A 63 11.42 0.71 -12.58
N TRP A 64 11.97 0.16 -13.65
CA TRP A 64 11.92 0.79 -14.97
C TRP A 64 10.50 0.81 -15.53
N GLU A 65 9.75 -0.27 -15.43
CA GLU A 65 8.32 -0.35 -15.80
C GLU A 65 7.48 0.66 -15.01
N ALA A 66 7.80 0.87 -13.74
CA ALA A 66 7.17 1.88 -12.90
C ALA A 66 7.50 3.34 -13.29
N GLY A 67 8.32 3.55 -14.32
CA GLY A 67 8.63 4.87 -14.86
C GLY A 67 9.87 5.55 -14.27
N PHE A 68 10.69 4.86 -13.46
CA PHE A 68 11.87 5.45 -12.82
C PHE A 68 13.14 5.37 -13.66
N GLY A 69 13.04 5.08 -14.98
CA GLY A 69 14.17 4.86 -15.89
C GLY A 69 15.20 5.99 -15.91
N GLU A 70 14.78 7.24 -15.75
CA GLU A 70 15.66 8.42 -15.77
C GLU A 70 16.28 8.77 -14.42
N TYR A 71 15.99 8.02 -13.37
CA TYR A 71 16.50 8.31 -12.04
C TYR A 71 17.95 7.88 -11.89
N ASP A 72 18.73 8.66 -11.14
CA ASP A 72 20.10 8.31 -10.76
C ASP A 72 20.07 7.32 -9.62
N ILE A 73 20.79 6.22 -9.80
CA ILE A 73 20.92 5.17 -8.81
C ILE A 73 22.38 4.85 -8.52
N TRP A 74 22.65 4.43 -7.30
CA TRP A 74 23.94 3.87 -6.87
C TRP A 74 23.68 2.45 -6.42
N ILE A 75 24.50 1.53 -6.92
CA ILE A 75 24.40 0.11 -6.63
C ILE A 75 25.69 -0.31 -5.90
N GLY A 76 25.53 -0.85 -4.70
CA GLY A 76 26.59 -1.46 -3.93
C GLY A 76 26.30 -2.93 -3.68
N GLU A 77 27.28 -3.80 -3.84
CA GLU A 77 27.17 -5.24 -3.62
C GLU A 77 27.82 -5.63 -2.29
N GLY A 78 27.25 -6.64 -1.63
CA GLY A 78 27.75 -7.14 -0.35
C GLY A 78 27.17 -6.46 0.89
N THR A 79 27.67 -6.89 2.04
CA THR A 79 27.17 -6.49 3.37
C THR A 79 27.77 -5.20 3.89
N GLU A 80 28.91 -4.76 3.33
CA GLU A 80 29.61 -3.55 3.74
C GLU A 80 29.92 -2.63 2.55
N PRO A 81 29.95 -1.30 2.76
CA PRO A 81 30.37 -0.38 1.72
C PRO A 81 31.80 -0.66 1.28
N GLY A 82 31.94 -1.22 0.07
CA GLY A 82 33.23 -1.52 -0.56
C GLY A 82 33.66 -0.41 -1.51
N SER A 83 34.78 -0.66 -2.20
CA SER A 83 35.34 0.24 -3.21
C SER A 83 34.55 0.25 -4.52
N GLU A 84 33.74 -0.76 -4.78
CA GLU A 84 32.95 -0.89 -6.01
C GLU A 84 31.53 -0.40 -5.79
N LEU A 85 31.32 0.85 -6.15
CA LEU A 85 30.00 1.47 -6.19
C LEU A 85 29.69 1.87 -7.63
N THR A 86 28.68 1.24 -8.22
CA THR A 86 28.23 1.60 -9.58
C THR A 86 27.23 2.75 -9.50
N ASN A 87 27.49 3.82 -10.25
CA ASN A 87 26.53 4.92 -10.45
C ASN A 87 26.03 4.88 -11.90
N ALA A 88 24.72 4.88 -12.09
CA ALA A 88 24.10 4.84 -13.41
C ALA A 88 22.69 5.43 -13.40
N LYS A 89 22.16 5.72 -14.60
CA LYS A 89 20.71 5.85 -14.79
C LYS A 89 20.06 4.45 -14.71
N LEU A 90 18.92 4.33 -14.07
CA LEU A 90 18.23 3.05 -13.91
C LEU A 90 18.00 2.34 -15.25
N LYS A 91 17.64 3.07 -16.30
CA LYS A 91 17.45 2.53 -17.66
C LYS A 91 18.68 1.81 -18.24
N ASN A 92 19.87 2.10 -17.75
CA ASN A 92 21.11 1.50 -18.23
C ASN A 92 21.43 0.17 -17.55
N VAL A 93 20.70 -0.19 -16.50
CA VAL A 93 20.93 -1.40 -15.68
C VAL A 93 19.73 -2.33 -15.59
N ILE A 94 18.71 -2.12 -16.41
CA ILE A 94 17.45 -2.88 -16.38
C ILE A 94 17.63 -4.39 -16.53
N ASN A 95 18.68 -4.82 -17.21
CA ASN A 95 19.01 -6.24 -17.43
C ASN A 95 19.95 -6.81 -16.35
N LYS A 96 20.39 -5.99 -15.40
CA LYS A 96 21.25 -6.47 -14.31
C LYS A 96 20.39 -7.25 -13.33
N LYS A 97 20.75 -8.51 -13.12
CA LYS A 97 20.08 -9.36 -12.13
C LYS A 97 20.74 -9.26 -10.78
N ILE A 98 19.95 -9.34 -9.73
CA ILE A 98 20.41 -9.34 -8.35
C ILE A 98 20.56 -10.80 -7.92
N SER A 99 21.80 -11.23 -7.66
CA SER A 99 22.13 -12.60 -7.25
C SER A 99 22.66 -12.72 -5.83
N GLU A 100 23.02 -11.59 -5.23
CA GLU A 100 23.59 -11.50 -3.89
C GLU A 100 23.06 -10.28 -3.13
N PRO A 101 23.30 -10.17 -1.82
CA PRO A 101 22.90 -8.99 -1.06
C PRO A 101 23.38 -7.71 -1.73
N THR A 102 22.45 -6.86 -2.10
CA THR A 102 22.68 -5.65 -2.88
C THR A 102 21.99 -4.47 -2.21
N VAL A 103 22.65 -3.33 -2.25
CA VAL A 103 22.11 -2.05 -1.79
C VAL A 103 21.90 -1.14 -3.00
N ILE A 104 20.70 -0.56 -3.09
CA ILE A 104 20.36 0.39 -4.13
C ILE A 104 19.97 1.70 -3.46
N PHE A 105 20.70 2.77 -3.78
CA PHE A 105 20.34 4.11 -3.34
C PHE A 105 19.78 4.88 -4.54
N ILE A 106 18.58 5.40 -4.39
CA ILE A 106 17.83 6.11 -5.45
C ILE A 106 17.58 7.55 -5.00
N VAL A 107 17.83 8.49 -5.91
CA VAL A 107 17.48 9.90 -5.72
C VAL A 107 16.33 10.26 -6.66
N ASN A 108 15.21 10.66 -6.05
CA ASN A 108 14.03 11.16 -6.72
C ASN A 108 13.95 12.69 -6.53
N GLU A 109 14.33 13.45 -7.54
CA GLU A 109 14.22 14.93 -7.50
C GLU A 109 12.78 15.41 -7.79
N LYS A 110 11.90 14.51 -8.25
CA LYS A 110 10.51 14.79 -8.59
C LYS A 110 9.56 14.03 -7.69
N THR A 111 9.80 14.08 -6.37
CA THR A 111 8.87 13.48 -5.41
C THR A 111 7.46 14.00 -5.67
N ARG A 112 6.50 13.11 -5.56
CA ARG A 112 5.10 13.49 -5.69
C ARG A 112 4.79 14.53 -4.62
N GLU A 113 4.62 15.78 -5.04
CA GLU A 113 4.17 16.88 -4.18
C GLU A 113 2.67 16.80 -3.87
N SER A 114 1.98 15.85 -4.50
CA SER A 114 0.54 15.69 -4.34
C SER A 114 0.16 15.32 -2.91
N VAL A 115 -0.93 15.86 -2.48
CA VAL A 115 -1.66 15.53 -1.26
C VAL A 115 -1.59 14.00 -1.03
N ARG A 116 -1.34 13.62 0.21
CA ARG A 116 -1.21 12.20 0.61
C ARG A 116 -2.46 11.39 0.24
N TYR A 117 -3.62 12.03 0.21
CA TYR A 117 -4.92 11.47 -0.16
C TYR A 117 -5.55 12.24 -1.32
N GLY A 118 -6.49 11.61 -2.03
CA GLY A 118 -7.20 12.22 -3.14
C GLY A 118 -6.41 12.20 -4.45
N MET A 119 -5.75 11.09 -4.75
CA MET A 119 -5.08 10.88 -6.03
C MET A 119 -6.07 11.08 -7.18
N LYS A 120 -5.61 11.67 -8.29
CA LYS A 120 -6.49 11.95 -9.44
C LYS A 120 -7.09 10.68 -10.02
N ASN A 121 -8.38 10.73 -10.38
CA ASN A 121 -9.12 9.57 -10.88
C ASN A 121 -8.59 9.03 -12.23
N ASP A 122 -7.92 9.86 -13.03
CA ASP A 122 -7.30 9.46 -14.31
C ASP A 122 -6.06 8.58 -14.14
N LEU A 123 -5.52 8.50 -12.93
CA LEU A 123 -4.43 7.59 -12.60
C LEU A 123 -4.87 6.13 -12.46
N PHE A 124 -6.16 5.87 -12.25
CA PHE A 124 -6.68 4.52 -12.02
C PHE A 124 -7.22 3.88 -13.30
N THR A 125 -7.04 2.58 -13.44
CA THR A 125 -7.80 1.77 -14.39
C THR A 125 -9.23 1.64 -13.88
N LYS A 126 -10.21 1.99 -14.69
CA LYS A 126 -11.62 2.02 -14.30
C LYS A 126 -12.27 0.66 -14.50
N GLY A 127 -12.96 0.18 -13.47
CA GLY A 127 -13.82 -0.99 -13.52
C GLY A 127 -15.25 -0.69 -13.99
N SER A 128 -16.11 -1.65 -13.81
CA SER A 128 -17.56 -1.54 -14.11
C SER A 128 -18.34 -0.74 -13.05
N VAL A 129 -17.73 -0.47 -11.90
CA VAL A 129 -18.35 0.22 -10.76
C VAL A 129 -17.99 1.71 -10.74
N HIS A 130 -18.85 2.53 -10.17
CA HIS A 130 -18.62 3.96 -10.03
C HIS A 130 -17.53 4.25 -9.00
N TYR A 131 -16.52 5.00 -9.44
CA TYR A 131 -15.45 5.49 -8.57
C TYR A 131 -15.97 6.53 -7.56
N VAL A 132 -15.44 6.45 -6.37
CA VAL A 132 -15.47 7.58 -5.45
C VAL A 132 -14.54 8.66 -6.01
N CYS A 133 -15.06 9.88 -6.21
CA CYS A 133 -14.24 10.97 -6.75
C CYS A 133 -13.10 11.34 -5.79
N ASN A 134 -12.02 11.89 -6.33
CA ASN A 134 -10.79 12.12 -5.58
C ASN A 134 -10.98 13.01 -4.33
N GLU A 135 -11.87 13.99 -4.36
CA GLU A 135 -12.17 14.87 -3.21
C GLU A 135 -12.86 14.09 -2.09
N ILE A 136 -13.85 13.27 -2.44
CA ILE A 136 -14.57 12.42 -1.47
C ILE A 136 -13.64 11.36 -0.91
N ARG A 137 -12.79 10.76 -1.74
CA ARG A 137 -11.79 9.78 -1.30
C ARG A 137 -10.81 10.39 -0.29
N ALA A 138 -10.35 11.63 -0.53
CA ALA A 138 -9.51 12.33 0.43
C ALA A 138 -10.20 12.52 1.79
N VAL A 139 -11.49 12.86 1.78
CA VAL A 139 -12.30 12.97 3.02
C VAL A 139 -12.43 11.62 3.70
N ILE A 140 -12.75 10.56 2.97
CA ILE A 140 -12.89 9.20 3.51
C ILE A 140 -11.58 8.74 4.16
N MET A 141 -10.46 8.89 3.47
CA MET A 141 -9.14 8.53 3.99
C MET A 141 -8.77 9.32 5.26
N SER A 142 -9.14 10.61 5.30
CA SER A 142 -8.94 11.44 6.48
C SER A 142 -9.79 10.98 7.68
N ILE A 143 -11.04 10.57 7.44
CA ILE A 143 -11.96 10.07 8.49
C ILE A 143 -11.52 8.69 8.97
N LEU A 144 -11.07 7.81 8.07
CA LEU A 144 -10.56 6.49 8.42
C LEU A 144 -9.36 6.57 9.37
N GLY A 145 -8.55 7.62 9.27
CA GLY A 145 -7.38 7.79 10.13
C GLY A 145 -6.42 6.61 10.04
N VAL A 146 -6.09 6.21 8.82
CA VAL A 146 -5.25 5.04 8.53
C VAL A 146 -3.84 5.21 9.07
N ASP A 147 -3.37 4.26 9.86
CA ASP A 147 -2.00 4.17 10.33
C ASP A 147 -1.18 3.19 9.46
N THR A 148 0.14 3.28 9.58
CA THR A 148 1.11 2.48 8.82
C THR A 148 0.92 0.97 8.97
N HIS A 149 0.46 0.50 10.14
CA HIS A 149 0.32 -0.93 10.47
C HIS A 149 -1.12 -1.44 10.42
N ASP A 150 -2.06 -0.62 9.97
CA ASP A 150 -3.47 -0.98 9.98
C ASP A 150 -3.81 -2.15 9.06
N THR A 151 -4.71 -2.99 9.53
CA THR A 151 -5.46 -3.91 8.69
C THR A 151 -6.83 -3.31 8.40
N ILE A 152 -7.16 -3.16 7.13
CA ILE A 152 -8.35 -2.47 6.65
C ILE A 152 -9.14 -3.40 5.73
N LEU A 153 -10.45 -3.52 5.95
CA LEU A 153 -11.33 -4.16 4.99
C LEU A 153 -12.05 -3.08 4.17
N ALA A 154 -12.02 -3.20 2.85
CA ALA A 154 -12.67 -2.28 1.93
C ALA A 154 -13.65 -3.04 1.04
N LEU A 155 -14.96 -2.79 1.22
CA LEU A 155 -16.03 -3.46 0.46
C LEU A 155 -16.48 -2.58 -0.70
N MET A 156 -16.34 -3.08 -1.94
CA MET A 156 -16.71 -2.41 -3.20
C MET A 156 -16.04 -1.04 -3.39
N ALA A 157 -14.77 -0.93 -3.05
CA ALA A 157 -14.08 0.36 -2.85
C ALA A 157 -12.80 0.56 -3.68
N GLU A 158 -12.78 0.08 -4.92
CA GLU A 158 -11.64 0.05 -5.86
C GLU A 158 -10.50 1.07 -5.61
N SER A 159 -10.80 2.37 -5.73
CA SER A 159 -9.76 3.40 -5.66
C SER A 159 -9.27 3.69 -4.23
N ILE A 160 -10.09 3.45 -3.20
CA ILE A 160 -9.69 3.59 -1.80
C ILE A 160 -8.68 2.53 -1.41
N VAL A 161 -8.79 1.32 -1.95
CA VAL A 161 -7.88 0.21 -1.71
C VAL A 161 -6.42 0.62 -1.95
N ILE A 162 -6.16 1.31 -3.05
CA ILE A 162 -4.80 1.73 -3.42
C ILE A 162 -4.26 2.79 -2.45
N GLU A 163 -5.04 3.84 -2.15
CA GLU A 163 -4.58 4.88 -1.22
C GLU A 163 -4.39 4.34 0.20
N ALA A 164 -5.27 3.45 0.64
CA ALA A 164 -5.13 2.75 1.91
C ALA A 164 -3.87 1.87 1.94
N ALA A 165 -3.59 1.11 0.85
CA ALA A 165 -2.41 0.26 0.74
C ALA A 165 -1.09 1.05 0.78
N ILE A 166 -1.05 2.20 0.13
CA ILE A 166 0.11 3.10 0.18
C ILE A 166 0.32 3.66 1.60
N THR A 167 -0.76 3.98 2.29
CA THR A 167 -0.72 4.58 3.64
C THR A 167 -0.37 3.53 4.70
N ALA A 168 -1.07 2.40 4.71
CA ALA A 168 -0.80 1.28 5.62
C ALA A 168 0.34 0.40 5.07
N SER A 169 1.50 0.99 4.85
CA SER A 169 2.62 0.35 4.13
C SER A 169 3.23 -0.88 4.83
N GLU A 170 3.03 -1.04 6.12
CA GLU A 170 3.42 -2.21 6.93
C GLU A 170 2.19 -3.01 7.42
N GLY A 171 1.00 -2.58 6.99
CA GLY A 171 -0.29 -3.22 7.28
C GLY A 171 -0.81 -4.01 6.09
N GLN A 172 -2.10 -4.34 6.10
CA GLN A 172 -2.73 -5.13 5.05
C GLN A 172 -4.11 -4.59 4.68
N ILE A 173 -4.42 -4.58 3.39
CA ILE A 173 -5.74 -4.20 2.88
C ILE A 173 -6.45 -5.44 2.36
N ILE A 174 -7.65 -5.68 2.85
CA ILE A 174 -8.55 -6.72 2.35
C ILE A 174 -9.59 -6.03 1.47
N ALA A 175 -9.52 -6.25 0.19
CA ALA A 175 -10.45 -5.71 -0.78
C ALA A 175 -11.52 -6.76 -1.10
N VAL A 176 -12.77 -6.48 -0.77
CA VAL A 176 -13.90 -7.35 -1.09
C VAL A 176 -14.63 -6.81 -2.31
N GLU A 177 -14.58 -7.54 -3.42
CA GLU A 177 -15.20 -7.12 -4.67
C GLU A 177 -15.94 -8.29 -5.33
N PRO A 178 -17.28 -8.31 -5.29
CA PRO A 178 -18.08 -9.38 -5.86
C PRO A 178 -18.08 -9.40 -7.40
N ASP A 179 -17.97 -8.23 -8.05
CA ASP A 179 -17.97 -8.16 -9.51
C ASP A 179 -16.61 -8.57 -10.10
N SER A 180 -16.63 -9.53 -11.01
CA SER A 180 -15.38 -10.05 -11.62
C SER A 180 -14.66 -9.04 -12.51
N GLY A 181 -15.39 -8.12 -13.15
CA GLY A 181 -14.81 -7.06 -13.96
C GLY A 181 -14.09 -6.04 -13.11
N SER A 182 -14.71 -5.63 -11.99
CA SER A 182 -14.12 -4.72 -11.00
C SER A 182 -12.92 -5.34 -10.29
N ARG A 183 -12.98 -6.63 -9.95
CA ARG A 183 -11.80 -7.34 -9.42
C ARG A 183 -10.59 -7.26 -10.34
N ARG A 184 -10.81 -7.52 -11.65
CA ARG A 184 -9.74 -7.41 -12.64
C ARG A 184 -9.13 -6.01 -12.71
N SER A 185 -9.98 -4.97 -12.73
CA SER A 185 -9.50 -3.59 -12.72
C SER A 185 -8.75 -3.24 -11.44
N MET A 186 -9.16 -3.83 -10.31
CA MET A 186 -8.45 -3.68 -9.03
C MET A 186 -7.08 -4.36 -9.07
N GLU A 187 -6.98 -5.57 -9.61
CA GLU A 187 -5.71 -6.28 -9.83
C GLU A 187 -4.76 -5.46 -10.71
N GLU A 188 -5.27 -4.90 -11.82
CA GLU A 188 -4.50 -4.00 -12.69
C GLU A 188 -4.01 -2.75 -11.96
N ASN A 189 -4.83 -2.18 -11.05
CA ASN A 189 -4.42 -1.04 -10.23
C ASN A 189 -3.37 -1.44 -9.18
N VAL A 190 -3.52 -2.59 -8.53
CA VAL A 190 -2.54 -3.13 -7.57
C VAL A 190 -1.18 -3.28 -8.23
N GLU A 191 -1.12 -3.86 -9.43
CA GLU A 191 0.09 -4.00 -10.23
C GLU A 191 0.66 -2.63 -10.65
N LYS A 192 -0.17 -1.77 -11.24
CA LYS A 192 0.22 -0.44 -11.72
C LYS A 192 0.83 0.45 -10.65
N PHE A 193 0.28 0.41 -9.45
CA PHE A 193 0.78 1.19 -8.32
C PHE A 193 1.88 0.48 -7.52
N GLY A 194 2.20 -0.77 -7.86
CA GLY A 194 3.25 -1.56 -7.21
C GLY A 194 3.00 -1.76 -5.72
N VAL A 195 1.74 -1.94 -5.31
CA VAL A 195 1.39 -2.26 -3.93
C VAL A 195 1.29 -3.77 -3.74
N HIS A 196 1.89 -4.31 -2.67
CA HIS A 196 1.98 -5.74 -2.42
C HIS A 196 1.22 -6.19 -1.16
N ASN A 197 0.59 -5.26 -0.46
CA ASN A 197 -0.13 -5.48 0.78
C ASN A 197 -1.65 -5.50 0.59
N VAL A 198 -2.13 -5.87 -0.59
CA VAL A 198 -3.56 -6.00 -0.92
C VAL A 198 -3.91 -7.45 -1.14
N GLN A 199 -4.92 -7.94 -0.43
CA GLN A 199 -5.56 -9.23 -0.63
C GLN A 199 -6.95 -9.00 -1.19
N ILE A 200 -7.24 -9.51 -2.39
CA ILE A 200 -8.55 -9.38 -3.02
C ILE A 200 -9.34 -10.65 -2.78
N ILE A 201 -10.55 -10.53 -2.25
CA ILE A 201 -11.48 -11.63 -2.02
C ILE A 201 -12.82 -11.38 -2.72
N PRO A 202 -13.51 -12.44 -3.16
CA PRO A 202 -14.70 -12.30 -4.00
C PRO A 202 -15.96 -11.94 -3.22
N ASP A 203 -16.04 -12.23 -1.93
CA ASP A 203 -17.27 -12.12 -1.16
C ASP A 203 -17.02 -12.03 0.36
N MET A 204 -18.09 -11.82 1.13
CA MET A 204 -18.14 -11.77 2.57
C MET A 204 -18.54 -13.12 3.21
N SER A 205 -18.29 -14.25 2.54
CA SER A 205 -18.57 -15.58 3.10
C SER A 205 -17.66 -15.90 4.28
N GLU A 206 -18.11 -16.80 5.18
CA GLU A 206 -17.30 -17.27 6.29
C GLU A 206 -16.00 -17.90 5.83
N GLU A 207 -16.00 -18.60 4.69
CA GLU A 207 -14.80 -19.18 4.10
C GLU A 207 -13.79 -18.09 3.70
N SER A 208 -14.23 -17.03 3.02
CA SER A 208 -13.38 -15.92 2.61
C SER A 208 -12.84 -15.16 3.82
N LEU A 209 -13.71 -14.87 4.79
CA LEU A 209 -13.37 -14.10 5.99
C LEU A 209 -12.48 -14.88 6.98
N SER A 210 -12.54 -16.21 7.00
CA SER A 210 -11.69 -17.03 7.88
C SER A 210 -10.20 -16.98 7.51
N LYS A 211 -9.88 -16.53 6.30
CA LYS A 211 -8.53 -16.51 5.73
C LYS A 211 -7.85 -15.14 5.78
N ILE A 212 -8.53 -14.13 6.34
CA ILE A 212 -8.01 -12.76 6.43
C ILE A 212 -7.52 -12.43 7.83
N PRO A 213 -6.53 -11.54 7.98
CA PRO A 213 -6.20 -10.98 9.29
C PRO A 213 -7.35 -10.13 9.83
N VAL A 214 -7.42 -9.97 11.15
CA VAL A 214 -8.49 -9.21 11.82
C VAL A 214 -8.38 -7.73 11.46
N PRO A 215 -9.37 -7.13 10.75
CA PRO A 215 -9.35 -5.73 10.43
C PRO A 215 -9.63 -4.84 11.64
N ARG A 216 -8.93 -3.69 11.73
CA ARG A 216 -9.26 -2.62 12.69
C ARG A 216 -10.27 -1.65 12.10
N LEU A 217 -10.16 -1.39 10.81
CA LEU A 217 -10.98 -0.43 10.07
C LEU A 217 -11.77 -1.14 8.97
N ALA A 218 -12.98 -0.68 8.71
CA ALA A 218 -13.76 -1.08 7.56
C ALA A 218 -14.28 0.14 6.79
N PHE A 219 -14.07 0.17 5.47
CA PHE A 219 -14.74 1.06 4.57
C PHE A 219 -15.75 0.29 3.72
N ILE A 220 -17.00 0.73 3.72
CA ILE A 220 -18.10 0.04 3.03
C ILE A 220 -18.83 1.01 2.11
N VAL A 221 -18.89 0.70 0.82
CA VAL A 221 -19.90 1.28 -0.08
C VAL A 221 -21.20 0.55 0.18
N ALA A 222 -22.15 1.24 0.80
CA ALA A 222 -23.37 0.64 1.33
C ALA A 222 -24.28 0.13 0.23
N ASN A 223 -24.83 -1.04 0.47
CA ASN A 223 -25.85 -1.69 -0.35
C ASN A 223 -26.92 -2.34 0.55
N HIS A 224 -27.88 -3.06 -0.03
CA HIS A 224 -28.96 -3.70 0.71
C HIS A 224 -28.54 -4.83 1.67
N TYR A 225 -27.27 -5.25 1.63
CA TYR A 225 -26.72 -6.28 2.54
C TYR A 225 -25.95 -5.67 3.71
N LEU A 226 -25.95 -4.33 3.86
CA LEU A 226 -25.13 -3.59 4.82
C LEU A 226 -25.25 -4.13 6.25
N GLU A 227 -26.48 -4.43 6.72
CA GLU A 227 -26.72 -4.95 8.07
C GLU A 227 -25.97 -6.26 8.30
N SER A 228 -26.18 -7.23 7.42
CA SER A 228 -25.53 -8.54 7.52
C SER A 228 -24.00 -8.46 7.38
N ASP A 229 -23.49 -7.52 6.58
CA ASP A 229 -22.05 -7.30 6.42
C ASP A 229 -21.44 -6.72 7.68
N ILE A 230 -22.10 -5.74 8.31
CA ILE A 230 -21.66 -5.17 9.59
C ILE A 230 -21.69 -6.24 10.69
N GLU A 231 -22.75 -7.04 10.80
CA GLU A 231 -22.83 -8.11 11.79
C GLU A 231 -21.69 -9.12 11.65
N ARG A 232 -21.37 -9.56 10.43
CA ARG A 232 -20.23 -10.46 10.15
C ARG A 232 -18.91 -9.84 10.57
N LEU A 233 -18.70 -8.56 10.26
CA LEU A 233 -17.47 -7.86 10.61
C LEU A 233 -17.33 -7.63 12.11
N LEU A 234 -18.42 -7.30 12.82
CA LEU A 234 -18.43 -7.18 14.28
C LEU A 234 -18.21 -8.51 14.98
N ALA A 235 -18.62 -9.63 14.37
CA ALA A 235 -18.29 -10.96 14.88
C ALA A 235 -16.78 -11.26 14.81
N ILE A 236 -16.06 -10.68 13.84
CA ILE A 236 -14.59 -10.81 13.72
C ILE A 236 -13.88 -9.85 14.68
N ASN A 237 -14.32 -8.60 14.73
CA ASN A 237 -13.75 -7.58 15.61
C ASN A 237 -14.85 -6.65 16.16
N PRO A 238 -15.29 -6.85 17.41
CA PRO A 238 -16.32 -6.00 18.04
C PRO A 238 -15.90 -4.52 18.20
N GLN A 239 -14.61 -4.21 18.09
CA GLN A 239 -14.05 -2.86 18.20
C GLN A 239 -13.76 -2.23 16.82
N MET A 240 -14.22 -2.86 15.74
CA MET A 240 -13.99 -2.35 14.39
C MET A 240 -14.61 -0.97 14.19
N GLN A 241 -13.87 -0.07 13.57
CA GLN A 241 -14.37 1.26 13.21
C GLN A 241 -14.83 1.24 11.75
N PHE A 242 -15.99 1.82 11.50
CA PHE A 242 -16.62 1.82 10.19
C PHE A 242 -16.67 3.22 9.60
N VAL A 243 -16.34 3.34 8.31
CA VAL A 243 -16.72 4.47 7.46
C VAL A 243 -17.61 3.92 6.35
N ILE A 244 -18.84 4.43 6.29
CA ILE A 244 -19.86 3.97 5.34
C ILE A 244 -20.13 5.10 4.36
N TYR A 245 -20.08 4.77 3.08
CA TYR A 245 -20.38 5.68 1.98
C TYR A 245 -21.63 5.23 1.23
N THR A 246 -22.55 6.14 1.00
CA THR A 246 -23.73 5.90 0.17
C THR A 246 -24.17 7.18 -0.53
N LEU A 247 -24.78 7.03 -1.70
CA LEU A 247 -25.50 8.09 -2.44
C LEU A 247 -27.01 7.91 -2.34
N ASP A 248 -27.46 6.81 -1.70
CA ASP A 248 -28.89 6.49 -1.53
C ASP A 248 -29.37 6.98 -0.15
N LEU A 249 -30.35 7.88 -0.14
CA LEU A 249 -30.93 8.41 1.09
C LEU A 249 -31.73 7.37 1.88
N GLY A 250 -32.31 6.37 1.21
CA GLY A 250 -32.98 5.24 1.87
C GLY A 250 -31.99 4.42 2.67
N ILE A 251 -30.89 4.00 2.03
CA ILE A 251 -29.80 3.25 2.69
C ILE A 251 -29.15 4.08 3.82
N LEU A 252 -29.02 5.40 3.65
CA LEU A 252 -28.53 6.28 4.72
C LEU A 252 -29.44 6.25 5.95
N ALA A 253 -30.76 6.27 5.77
CA ALA A 253 -31.72 6.18 6.86
C ALA A 253 -31.65 4.82 7.56
N GLU A 254 -31.56 3.73 6.80
CA GLU A 254 -31.38 2.36 7.33
C GLU A 254 -30.06 2.23 8.10
N THR A 255 -28.97 2.76 7.59
CA THR A 255 -27.65 2.75 8.27
C THR A 255 -27.75 3.31 9.68
N LYS A 256 -28.44 4.45 9.85
CA LYS A 256 -28.64 5.04 11.18
C LYS A 256 -29.40 4.10 12.11
N LEU A 257 -30.41 3.40 11.62
CA LEU A 257 -31.20 2.44 12.44
C LEU A 257 -30.36 1.24 12.84
N ILE A 258 -29.56 0.68 11.91
CA ILE A 258 -28.65 -0.44 12.18
C ILE A 258 -27.70 -0.09 13.34
N PHE A 259 -27.04 1.04 13.29
CA PHE A 259 -26.12 1.45 14.35
C PHE A 259 -26.83 1.79 15.67
N CYS A 260 -28.03 2.39 15.61
CA CYS A 260 -28.83 2.59 16.81
C CYS A 260 -29.19 1.27 17.49
N LEU A 261 -29.54 0.24 16.73
CA LEU A 261 -29.89 -1.09 17.29
C LEU A 261 -28.65 -1.80 17.86
N LEU A 262 -27.54 -1.77 17.14
CA LEU A 262 -26.30 -2.43 17.57
C LEU A 262 -25.67 -1.82 18.84
N TYR A 263 -25.75 -0.49 19.00
CA TYR A 263 -25.18 0.21 20.16
C TYR A 263 -26.15 0.51 21.29
N THR A 264 -27.46 0.32 21.12
CA THR A 264 -28.47 0.49 22.17
C THR A 264 -28.98 -0.83 22.74
N SER A 265 -28.52 -1.97 22.23
CA SER A 265 -28.79 -3.25 22.86
C SER A 265 -28.17 -3.24 24.27
N PRO A 266 -28.98 -3.43 25.34
CA PRO A 266 -28.41 -3.43 26.68
C PRO A 266 -27.40 -4.57 26.78
N SER A 267 -26.16 -4.22 27.16
CA SER A 267 -25.17 -5.20 27.52
C SER A 267 -25.75 -6.14 28.59
N PRO A 268 -25.61 -7.46 28.45
CA PRO A 268 -26.10 -8.41 29.44
C PRO A 268 -25.46 -8.25 30.80
#